data_8b10d8de23daa46000c85ef56427f6cd
#
_entry.id   8b10d8de23daa46000c85ef56427f6cd
#
_cell.length_a   1.000
_cell.length_b   1.000
_cell.length_c   1.000
_cell.angle_alpha   90.00
_cell.angle_beta   90.00
_cell.angle_gamma   90.00
#
_symmetry.space_group_name_H-M   'P 1'
#
loop_
_entity.id
_entity.type
_entity.pdbx_description
1 polymer ?
#
loop_
_entity_poly.entity_id
_entity_poly.type
_entity_poly.pdbx_seq_one_letter_code
_entity_poly.pdbx_strand_id
1 'polypeptide(L)'
;AGEVKTKPTQHSVMRLREIGLEPDMLVCRTEDSNHLNDSLKKKLGLFCNVHPSHVFESPDVDTIYSIPLVLFEQKFDKIILNRLGYKKAPRHNNIKQLKTFVKRFTNPKLEVNIAICGKYNGLHDAYKSIIEALIHAGVENNVKVKIKWIDTEKIENTSNIDKFFIGIDGIIIPGGFGDRGIEGKILSSKYSRENKIPFL
;
A
#
# COMPACT_ATOMS: atom_id res chain seq x y z
N ALA A 1 -8.55 3.07 -26.50
CA ALA A 1 -8.30 4.49 -26.72
C ALA A 1 -6.98 4.87 -26.04
N GLY A 2 -5.86 4.81 -26.72
CA GLY A 2 -4.50 5.01 -26.15
C GLY A 2 -4.06 6.48 -25.94
N GLU A 3 -5.00 7.44 -25.82
CA GLU A 3 -4.64 8.85 -25.63
C GLU A 3 -4.76 9.26 -24.15
N VAL A 4 -3.68 9.82 -23.60
CA VAL A 4 -3.67 10.38 -22.24
C VAL A 4 -4.52 11.64 -22.17
N LYS A 5 -5.56 11.61 -21.33
CA LYS A 5 -6.50 12.72 -21.18
C LYS A 5 -6.05 13.67 -20.07
N THR A 6 -5.76 14.92 -20.43
CA THR A 6 -5.35 15.96 -19.47
C THR A 6 -6.51 16.74 -18.87
N LYS A 7 -7.72 16.65 -19.45
CA LYS A 7 -8.90 17.40 -18.98
C LYS A 7 -9.31 17.10 -17.52
N PRO A 8 -9.29 15.85 -17.03
CA PRO A 8 -9.63 15.59 -15.62
C PRO A 8 -8.73 16.36 -14.65
N THR A 9 -7.41 16.40 -14.90
CA THR A 9 -6.45 17.17 -14.09
C THR A 9 -6.76 18.67 -14.15
N GLN A 10 -7.04 19.20 -15.34
CA GLN A 10 -7.39 20.62 -15.51
C GLN A 10 -8.66 20.96 -14.73
N HIS A 11 -9.71 20.13 -14.77
CA HIS A 11 -10.94 20.34 -14.01
C HIS A 11 -10.70 20.28 -12.49
N SER A 12 -9.86 19.36 -12.01
CA SER A 12 -9.49 19.29 -10.59
C SER A 12 -8.81 20.58 -10.13
N VAL A 13 -7.88 21.12 -10.94
CA VAL A 13 -7.21 22.38 -10.63
C VAL A 13 -8.17 23.57 -10.70
N MET A 14 -9.11 23.59 -11.65
CA MET A 14 -10.15 24.63 -11.68
C MET A 14 -10.98 24.63 -10.40
N ARG A 15 -11.43 23.47 -9.94
CA ARG A 15 -12.16 23.34 -8.68
C ARG A 15 -11.36 23.79 -7.46
N LEU A 16 -10.06 23.49 -7.43
CA LEU A 16 -9.18 23.98 -6.38
C LEU A 16 -9.11 25.52 -6.37
N ARG A 17 -9.02 26.15 -7.55
CA ARG A 17 -9.01 27.61 -7.70
C ARG A 17 -10.29 28.28 -7.31
N GLU A 18 -11.46 27.67 -7.57
CA GLU A 18 -12.77 28.17 -7.16
C GLU A 18 -12.85 28.41 -5.64
N ILE A 19 -12.09 27.65 -4.84
CA ILE A 19 -12.01 27.85 -3.39
C ILE A 19 -10.80 28.70 -2.96
N GLY A 20 -10.13 29.38 -3.90
CA GLY A 20 -9.04 30.32 -3.63
C GLY A 20 -7.66 29.69 -3.45
N LEU A 21 -7.47 28.42 -3.85
CA LEU A 21 -6.18 27.74 -3.75
C LEU A 21 -5.54 27.53 -5.12
N GLU A 22 -4.23 27.71 -5.22
CA GLU A 22 -3.46 27.37 -6.43
C GLU A 22 -2.43 26.25 -6.12
N PRO A 23 -2.31 25.26 -7.01
CA PRO A 23 -1.29 24.22 -6.82
C PRO A 23 0.08 24.75 -7.23
N ASP A 24 1.10 24.48 -6.44
CA ASP A 24 2.50 24.72 -6.80
C ASP A 24 3.06 23.60 -7.67
N MET A 25 2.53 22.39 -7.52
CA MET A 25 2.99 21.19 -8.19
C MET A 25 1.80 20.27 -8.49
N LEU A 26 1.94 19.44 -9.52
CA LEU A 26 0.97 18.40 -9.88
C LEU A 26 1.64 17.04 -9.82
N VAL A 27 1.02 16.10 -9.14
CA VAL A 27 1.36 14.68 -9.21
C VAL A 27 0.21 13.97 -9.94
N CYS A 28 0.48 13.55 -11.17
CA CYS A 28 -0.51 12.97 -12.06
C CYS A 28 -0.42 11.45 -12.02
N ARG A 29 -1.50 10.79 -11.58
CA ARG A 29 -1.59 9.34 -11.64
C ARG A 29 -1.76 8.88 -13.08
N THR A 30 -0.99 7.88 -13.49
CA THR A 30 -1.05 7.24 -14.81
C THR A 30 -1.13 5.72 -14.67
N GLU A 31 -1.71 5.03 -15.66
CA GLU A 31 -1.79 3.56 -15.65
C GLU A 31 -0.41 2.92 -15.79
N ASP A 32 0.42 3.48 -16.68
CA ASP A 32 1.80 3.02 -16.92
C ASP A 32 2.80 4.17 -16.80
N SER A 33 4.09 3.83 -16.72
CA SER A 33 5.19 4.80 -16.74
C SER A 33 5.43 5.38 -18.14
N ASN A 34 5.97 6.60 -18.18
CA ASN A 34 6.31 7.36 -19.41
C ASN A 34 5.09 7.82 -20.25
N HIS A 35 3.90 7.78 -19.72
CA HIS A 35 2.73 8.36 -20.38
C HIS A 35 2.72 9.89 -20.33
N LEU A 36 3.32 10.48 -19.31
CA LEU A 36 3.39 11.93 -19.14
C LEU A 36 4.65 12.53 -19.79
N ASN A 37 4.67 12.57 -21.12
CA ASN A 37 5.77 13.13 -21.88
C ASN A 37 5.86 14.67 -21.73
N ASP A 38 6.95 15.27 -22.23
CA ASP A 38 7.23 16.72 -22.10
C ASP A 38 6.14 17.60 -22.73
N SER A 39 5.51 17.16 -23.83
CA SER A 39 4.41 17.89 -24.46
C SER A 39 3.20 17.95 -23.53
N LEU A 40 2.84 16.83 -22.88
CA LEU A 40 1.75 16.77 -21.93
C LEU A 40 2.06 17.56 -20.65
N LYS A 41 3.30 17.51 -20.16
CA LYS A 41 3.76 18.34 -19.02
C LYS A 41 3.65 19.82 -19.32
N LYS A 42 4.07 20.26 -20.52
CA LYS A 42 3.89 21.65 -20.99
C LYS A 42 2.43 22.04 -21.09
N LYS A 43 1.59 21.17 -21.67
CA LYS A 43 0.14 21.39 -21.76
C LYS A 43 -0.52 21.54 -20.39
N LEU A 44 -0.25 20.63 -19.46
CA LEU A 44 -0.76 20.71 -18.09
C LEU A 44 -0.22 21.95 -17.37
N GLY A 45 1.06 22.26 -17.52
CA GLY A 45 1.66 23.48 -16.96
C GLY A 45 0.94 24.74 -17.40
N LEU A 46 0.67 24.86 -18.70
CA LEU A 46 -0.05 26.01 -19.27
C LEU A 46 -1.48 26.15 -18.72
N PHE A 47 -2.27 25.07 -18.75
CA PHE A 47 -3.66 25.14 -18.32
C PHE A 47 -3.85 25.18 -16.80
N CYS A 48 -2.89 24.66 -16.06
CA CYS A 48 -2.93 24.61 -14.59
C CYS A 48 -2.08 25.71 -13.92
N ASN A 49 -1.44 26.60 -14.69
CA ASN A 49 -0.54 27.65 -14.18
C ASN A 49 0.58 27.10 -13.28
N VAL A 50 1.16 25.97 -13.68
CA VAL A 50 2.23 25.30 -12.96
C VAL A 50 3.42 25.14 -13.89
N HIS A 51 4.63 25.37 -13.39
CA HIS A 51 5.82 25.21 -14.25
C HIS A 51 5.90 23.75 -14.74
N PRO A 52 6.20 23.46 -16.02
CA PRO A 52 6.22 22.10 -16.55
C PRO A 52 7.15 21.13 -15.78
N SER A 53 8.25 21.61 -15.19
CA SER A 53 9.12 20.80 -14.34
C SER A 53 8.52 20.45 -12.98
N HIS A 54 7.39 21.05 -12.61
CA HIS A 54 6.64 20.76 -11.39
C HIS A 54 5.45 19.83 -11.65
N VAL A 55 5.39 19.23 -12.83
CA VAL A 55 4.40 18.22 -13.20
C VAL A 55 5.08 16.85 -13.17
N PHE A 56 4.67 16.03 -12.23
CA PHE A 56 5.25 14.71 -11.94
C PHE A 56 4.30 13.61 -12.34
N GLU A 57 4.86 12.48 -12.74
CA GLU A 57 4.14 11.26 -13.02
C GLU A 57 4.18 10.32 -11.82
N SER A 58 3.02 9.74 -11.48
CA SER A 58 2.89 8.68 -10.49
C SER A 58 2.17 7.50 -11.15
N PRO A 59 2.93 6.60 -11.81
CA PRO A 59 2.33 5.44 -12.45
C PRO A 59 1.80 4.44 -11.42
N ASP A 60 0.89 3.58 -11.87
CA ASP A 60 0.49 2.41 -11.09
C ASP A 60 1.70 1.48 -10.94
N VAL A 61 1.90 0.96 -9.76
CA VAL A 61 3.06 0.15 -9.36
C VAL A 61 2.62 -1.05 -8.54
N ASP A 62 3.42 -2.12 -8.54
CA ASP A 62 3.14 -3.35 -7.80
C ASP A 62 3.03 -3.14 -6.28
N THR A 63 3.69 -2.12 -5.77
CA THR A 63 3.64 -1.76 -4.35
C THR A 63 3.75 -0.25 -4.15
N ILE A 64 2.95 0.29 -3.22
CA ILE A 64 2.99 1.71 -2.85
C ILE A 64 4.39 2.15 -2.39
N TYR A 65 5.21 1.23 -1.89
CA TYR A 65 6.59 1.49 -1.46
C TYR A 65 7.52 1.86 -2.62
N SER A 66 7.13 1.61 -3.88
CA SER A 66 7.87 2.04 -5.07
C SER A 66 7.63 3.52 -5.41
N ILE A 67 6.49 4.10 -5.03
CA ILE A 67 6.13 5.50 -5.38
C ILE A 67 7.19 6.52 -4.94
N PRO A 68 7.72 6.48 -3.70
CA PRO A 68 8.78 7.42 -3.31
C PRO A 68 10.03 7.32 -4.17
N LEU A 69 10.36 6.13 -4.71
CA LEU A 69 11.50 5.94 -5.62
C LEU A 69 11.23 6.57 -6.97
N VAL A 70 10.03 6.39 -7.51
CA VAL A 70 9.58 7.00 -8.78
C VAL A 70 9.62 8.54 -8.68
N LEU A 71 9.14 9.10 -7.60
CA LEU A 71 9.16 10.54 -7.36
C LEU A 71 10.58 11.08 -7.14
N PHE A 72 11.42 10.31 -6.44
CA PHE A 72 12.84 10.66 -6.23
C PHE A 72 13.62 10.73 -7.55
N GLU A 73 13.39 9.81 -8.49
CA GLU A 73 14.01 9.83 -9.82
C GLU A 73 13.64 11.07 -10.63
N GLN A 74 12.43 11.59 -10.43
CA GLN A 74 11.95 12.84 -11.00
C GLN A 74 12.43 14.10 -10.24
N LYS A 75 13.26 13.96 -9.19
CA LYS A 75 13.79 15.06 -8.36
C LYS A 75 12.70 15.83 -7.60
N PHE A 76 11.56 15.17 -7.32
CA PHE A 76 10.40 15.76 -6.62
C PHE A 76 10.80 16.34 -5.26
N ASP A 77 11.61 15.59 -4.49
CA ASP A 77 12.15 15.99 -3.19
C ASP A 77 12.92 17.32 -3.26
N LYS A 78 13.78 17.48 -4.27
CA LYS A 78 14.59 18.70 -4.46
C LYS A 78 13.71 19.90 -4.79
N ILE A 79 12.72 19.70 -5.64
CA ILE A 79 11.81 20.77 -6.07
C ILE A 79 10.93 21.23 -4.90
N ILE A 80 10.37 20.31 -4.10
CA ILE A 80 9.62 20.66 -2.89
C ILE A 80 10.48 21.43 -1.91
N LEU A 81 11.68 20.93 -1.60
CA LEU A 81 12.57 21.59 -0.64
C LEU A 81 12.95 22.99 -1.08
N ASN A 82 13.25 23.16 -2.37
CA ASN A 82 13.53 24.48 -2.93
C ASN A 82 12.33 25.42 -2.81
N ARG A 83 11.12 24.92 -3.10
CA ARG A 83 9.88 25.70 -2.98
C ARG A 83 9.59 26.12 -1.53
N LEU A 84 9.93 25.27 -0.57
CA LEU A 84 9.81 25.54 0.88
C LEU A 84 10.99 26.39 1.43
N GLY A 85 11.93 26.83 0.60
CA GLY A 85 13.05 27.68 1.00
C GLY A 85 14.21 26.96 1.68
N TYR A 86 14.26 25.63 1.64
CA TYR A 86 15.39 24.87 2.18
C TYR A 86 16.60 24.97 1.25
N LYS A 87 17.70 25.50 1.78
CA LYS A 87 18.95 25.70 1.03
C LYS A 87 19.85 24.45 0.94
N LYS A 88 19.61 23.47 1.81
CA LYS A 88 20.40 22.22 1.84
C LYS A 88 19.49 21.03 1.60
N ALA A 89 19.85 20.18 0.64
CA ALA A 89 19.19 18.89 0.47
C ALA A 89 19.48 17.98 1.67
N PRO A 90 18.47 17.24 2.16
CA PRO A 90 18.69 16.26 3.22
C PRO A 90 19.60 15.13 2.71
N ARG A 91 20.26 14.43 3.64
CA ARG A 91 21.04 13.24 3.31
C ARG A 91 20.09 12.10 2.92
N HIS A 92 20.27 11.54 1.72
CA HIS A 92 19.39 10.49 1.17
C HIS A 92 19.68 9.07 1.69
N ASN A 93 20.06 8.90 2.96
CA ASN A 93 20.36 7.57 3.51
C ASN A 93 19.16 6.61 3.41
N ASN A 94 17.95 7.14 3.50
CA ASN A 94 16.72 6.34 3.50
C ASN A 94 16.35 5.79 2.11
N ILE A 95 16.79 6.40 1.01
CA ILE A 95 16.51 5.90 -0.35
C ILE A 95 17.17 4.53 -0.58
N LYS A 96 18.37 4.31 -0.05
CA LYS A 96 19.07 3.01 -0.15
C LYS A 96 18.28 1.92 0.61
N GLN A 97 17.79 2.25 1.80
CA GLN A 97 16.98 1.33 2.60
C GLN A 97 15.67 1.00 1.88
N LEU A 98 14.99 2.01 1.34
CA LEU A 98 13.75 1.82 0.59
C LEU A 98 13.96 0.98 -0.68
N LYS A 99 15.03 1.21 -1.45
CA LYS A 99 15.40 0.35 -2.59
C LYS A 99 15.60 -1.11 -2.16
N THR A 100 16.25 -1.33 -1.03
CA THR A 100 16.43 -2.69 -0.49
C THR A 100 15.10 -3.31 -0.07
N PHE A 101 14.23 -2.53 0.56
CA PHE A 101 12.89 -2.96 0.94
C PHE A 101 12.08 -3.39 -0.29
N VAL A 102 11.97 -2.53 -1.31
CA VAL A 102 11.23 -2.83 -2.54
C VAL A 102 11.81 -4.07 -3.22
N LYS A 103 13.15 -4.20 -3.32
CA LYS A 103 13.80 -5.37 -3.90
C LYS A 103 13.43 -6.67 -3.18
N ARG A 104 13.40 -6.67 -1.84
CA ARG A 104 13.01 -7.83 -1.03
C ARG A 104 11.52 -8.14 -1.19
N PHE A 105 10.68 -7.10 -1.25
CA PHE A 105 9.24 -7.25 -1.49
C PHE A 105 8.93 -7.92 -2.83
N THR A 106 9.61 -7.48 -3.91
CA THR A 106 9.37 -7.99 -5.27
C THR A 106 10.02 -9.35 -5.53
N ASN A 107 11.06 -9.72 -4.78
CA ASN A 107 11.81 -10.95 -4.97
C ASN A 107 11.97 -11.73 -3.65
N PRO A 108 10.87 -12.18 -3.04
CA PRO A 108 10.93 -12.99 -1.81
C PRO A 108 11.54 -14.37 -2.12
N LYS A 109 12.24 -14.95 -1.14
CA LYS A 109 12.89 -16.27 -1.29
C LYS A 109 11.95 -17.42 -0.97
N LEU A 110 11.02 -17.21 -0.06
CA LEU A 110 10.10 -18.21 0.48
C LEU A 110 8.70 -17.63 0.56
N GLU A 111 7.71 -18.47 0.83
CA GLU A 111 6.34 -18.07 1.12
C GLU A 111 5.91 -18.63 2.47
N VAL A 112 5.08 -17.87 3.20
CA VAL A 112 4.45 -18.30 4.45
C VAL A 112 2.97 -17.97 4.39
N ASN A 113 2.15 -18.86 4.92
CA ASN A 113 0.69 -18.73 4.96
C ASN A 113 0.24 -18.31 6.35
N ILE A 114 -0.29 -17.10 6.49
CA ILE A 114 -0.79 -16.59 7.77
C ILE A 114 -2.31 -16.53 7.71
N ALA A 115 -2.97 -17.20 8.62
CA ALA A 115 -4.41 -17.09 8.79
C ALA A 115 -4.76 -15.85 9.64
N ILE A 116 -5.70 -15.05 9.17
CA ILE A 116 -6.32 -13.99 9.96
C ILE A 116 -7.73 -14.44 10.32
N CYS A 117 -7.93 -14.78 11.61
CA CYS A 117 -9.20 -15.27 12.14
C CYS A 117 -10.03 -14.11 12.70
N GLY A 118 -10.93 -13.58 11.89
CA GLY A 118 -11.73 -12.41 12.22
C GLY A 118 -13.15 -12.46 11.69
N LYS A 119 -13.96 -11.47 12.06
CA LYS A 119 -15.37 -11.34 11.65
C LYS A 119 -15.59 -10.41 10.45
N TYR A 120 -14.57 -9.67 10.01
CA TYR A 120 -14.68 -8.67 8.93
C TYR A 120 -14.01 -9.12 7.64
N ASN A 121 -14.11 -10.40 7.28
CA ASN A 121 -13.43 -10.98 6.12
C ASN A 121 -13.83 -10.37 4.77
N GLY A 122 -14.99 -9.71 4.69
CA GLY A 122 -15.43 -8.96 3.51
C GLY A 122 -14.97 -7.49 3.48
N LEU A 123 -14.36 -6.99 4.56
CA LEU A 123 -13.93 -5.60 4.70
C LEU A 123 -12.43 -5.55 5.04
N HIS A 124 -11.59 -5.81 4.05
CA HIS A 124 -10.13 -5.89 4.22
C HIS A 124 -9.52 -4.61 4.79
N ASP A 125 -10.14 -3.45 4.54
CA ASP A 125 -9.68 -2.17 5.07
C ASP A 125 -9.69 -2.10 6.60
N ALA A 126 -10.58 -2.86 7.26
CA ALA A 126 -10.60 -2.96 8.73
C ALA A 126 -9.30 -3.56 9.30
N TYR A 127 -8.56 -4.31 8.49
CA TYR A 127 -7.32 -4.99 8.88
C TYR A 127 -6.09 -4.43 8.16
N LYS A 128 -6.20 -3.24 7.55
CA LYS A 128 -5.11 -2.64 6.75
C LYS A 128 -3.79 -2.56 7.52
N SER A 129 -3.81 -2.15 8.78
CA SER A 129 -2.60 -2.08 9.62
C SER A 129 -1.94 -3.44 9.85
N ILE A 130 -2.74 -4.49 10.01
CA ILE A 130 -2.24 -5.87 10.17
C ILE A 130 -1.62 -6.35 8.85
N ILE A 131 -2.28 -6.09 7.72
CA ILE A 131 -1.76 -6.42 6.39
C ILE A 131 -0.41 -5.76 6.17
N GLU A 132 -0.30 -4.45 6.43
CA GLU A 132 0.95 -3.72 6.27
C GLU A 132 2.04 -4.21 7.23
N ALA A 133 1.70 -4.52 8.48
CA ALA A 133 2.65 -5.10 9.43
C ALA A 133 3.19 -6.46 8.94
N LEU A 134 2.32 -7.30 8.38
CA LEU A 134 2.72 -8.59 7.78
C LEU A 134 3.60 -8.39 6.54
N ILE A 135 3.33 -7.39 5.70
CA ILE A 135 4.18 -7.04 4.57
C ILE A 135 5.58 -6.65 5.07
N HIS A 136 5.67 -5.77 6.06
CA HIS A 136 6.94 -5.34 6.64
C HIS A 136 7.72 -6.51 7.25
N ALA A 137 7.05 -7.35 8.03
CA ALA A 137 7.66 -8.56 8.60
C ALA A 137 8.14 -9.52 7.51
N GLY A 138 7.35 -9.71 6.46
CA GLY A 138 7.72 -10.54 5.32
C GLY A 138 8.96 -10.03 4.60
N VAL A 139 9.03 -8.73 4.33
CA VAL A 139 10.20 -8.09 3.69
C VAL A 139 11.46 -8.25 4.54
N GLU A 140 11.36 -8.05 5.85
CA GLU A 140 12.52 -8.18 6.74
C GLU A 140 13.03 -9.63 6.77
N ASN A 141 12.14 -10.60 6.73
CA ASN A 141 12.49 -12.02 6.73
C ASN A 141 12.71 -12.63 5.33
N ASN A 142 12.63 -11.84 4.24
CA ASN A 142 12.72 -12.29 2.85
C ASN A 142 11.67 -13.35 2.48
N VAL A 143 10.46 -13.24 3.02
CA VAL A 143 9.35 -14.14 2.73
C VAL A 143 8.15 -13.37 2.17
N LYS A 144 7.40 -14.00 1.29
CA LYS A 144 6.09 -13.51 0.86
C LYS A 144 5.03 -14.04 1.82
N VAL A 145 4.34 -13.15 2.50
CA VAL A 145 3.21 -13.53 3.34
C VAL A 145 1.96 -13.67 2.49
N LYS A 146 1.38 -14.86 2.49
CA LYS A 146 0.05 -15.14 1.93
C LYS A 146 -0.96 -15.12 3.06
N ILE A 147 -1.95 -14.23 2.95
CA ILE A 147 -3.00 -14.10 3.96
C ILE A 147 -4.18 -14.99 3.58
N LYS A 148 -4.57 -15.89 4.49
CA LYS A 148 -5.81 -16.67 4.43
C LYS A 148 -6.81 -16.08 5.41
N TRP A 149 -7.88 -15.54 4.88
CA TRP A 149 -8.97 -14.99 5.66
C TRP A 149 -9.87 -16.10 6.19
N ILE A 150 -10.06 -16.18 7.50
CA ILE A 150 -10.89 -17.17 8.14
C ILE A 150 -11.99 -16.47 8.96
N ASP A 151 -13.22 -16.77 8.60
CA ASP A 151 -14.40 -16.28 9.29
C ASP A 151 -14.62 -17.09 10.56
N THR A 152 -14.51 -16.43 11.71
CA THR A 152 -14.66 -17.07 13.01
C THR A 152 -16.05 -17.59 13.27
N GLU A 153 -17.10 -16.99 12.70
CA GLU A 153 -18.47 -17.50 12.79
C GLU A 153 -18.62 -18.88 12.10
N LYS A 154 -17.86 -19.12 11.04
CA LYS A 154 -17.86 -20.42 10.35
C LYS A 154 -17.13 -21.50 11.16
N ILE A 155 -16.17 -21.11 11.99
CA ILE A 155 -15.47 -22.02 12.90
C ILE A 155 -16.43 -22.47 14.01
N GLU A 156 -17.26 -21.58 14.57
CA GLU A 156 -18.23 -21.90 15.62
C GLU A 156 -19.22 -23.01 15.21
N ASN A 157 -19.58 -23.01 13.92
CA ASN A 157 -20.60 -23.89 13.38
C ASN A 157 -20.02 -25.12 12.66
N THR A 158 -18.73 -25.44 12.86
CA THR A 158 -18.11 -26.59 12.16
C THR A 158 -17.86 -27.77 13.12
N SER A 159 -18.05 -28.97 12.60
CA SER A 159 -17.60 -30.20 13.25
C SER A 159 -16.15 -30.55 12.94
N ASN A 160 -15.52 -29.88 11.95
CA ASN A 160 -14.16 -30.13 11.52
C ASN A 160 -13.39 -28.80 11.35
N ILE A 161 -12.64 -28.44 12.37
CA ILE A 161 -11.85 -27.22 12.39
C ILE A 161 -10.57 -27.32 11.54
N ASP A 162 -9.99 -28.52 11.38
CA ASP A 162 -8.74 -28.76 10.66
C ASP A 162 -8.76 -28.18 9.24
N LYS A 163 -9.90 -28.31 8.55
CA LYS A 163 -10.06 -27.81 7.17
C LYS A 163 -9.74 -26.33 6.98
N PHE A 164 -9.90 -25.54 8.04
CA PHE A 164 -9.61 -24.09 7.97
C PHE A 164 -8.12 -23.79 8.05
N PHE A 165 -7.35 -24.68 8.70
CA PHE A 165 -5.94 -24.44 9.02
C PHE A 165 -4.94 -25.30 8.24
N ILE A 166 -5.40 -26.06 7.26
CA ILE A 166 -4.51 -26.84 6.38
C ILE A 166 -3.52 -25.88 5.70
N GLY A 167 -2.21 -26.17 5.86
CA GLY A 167 -1.12 -25.42 5.24
C GLY A 167 -0.90 -24.02 5.81
N ILE A 168 -1.34 -23.76 7.05
CA ILE A 168 -1.12 -22.49 7.76
C ILE A 168 0.12 -22.60 8.63
N ASP A 169 1.02 -21.60 8.49
CA ASP A 169 2.28 -21.50 9.21
C ASP A 169 2.15 -20.62 10.49
N GLY A 170 1.13 -19.76 10.56
CA GLY A 170 0.86 -18.91 11.71
C GLY A 170 -0.56 -18.35 11.69
N ILE A 171 -1.07 -17.99 12.86
CA ILE A 171 -2.44 -17.51 13.04
C ILE A 171 -2.42 -16.15 13.75
N ILE A 172 -3.20 -15.18 13.24
CA ILE A 172 -3.47 -13.91 13.89
C ILE A 172 -4.95 -13.84 14.22
N ILE A 173 -5.24 -13.51 15.48
CA ILE A 173 -6.60 -13.32 15.99
C ILE A 173 -6.77 -11.85 16.34
N PRO A 174 -7.21 -11.02 15.39
CA PRO A 174 -7.28 -9.57 15.60
C PRO A 174 -8.35 -9.22 16.64
N GLY A 175 -8.16 -8.07 17.28
CA GLY A 175 -9.15 -7.47 18.17
C GLY A 175 -10.48 -7.23 17.46
N GLY A 176 -11.51 -6.95 18.25
CA GLY A 176 -12.84 -6.60 17.74
C GLY A 176 -13.84 -6.54 18.89
N PHE A 177 -14.85 -5.67 18.74
CA PHE A 177 -15.90 -5.48 19.71
C PHE A 177 -17.11 -6.37 19.42
N GLY A 178 -17.91 -6.66 20.49
CA GLY A 178 -19.15 -7.43 20.43
C GLY A 178 -18.93 -8.95 20.39
N ASP A 179 -20.00 -9.69 20.62
CA ASP A 179 -19.97 -11.13 20.95
C ASP A 179 -19.85 -12.05 19.72
N ARG A 180 -20.11 -11.53 18.52
CA ARG A 180 -20.11 -12.30 17.27
C ARG A 180 -18.72 -12.84 16.94
N GLY A 181 -18.59 -14.15 16.76
CA GLY A 181 -17.35 -14.81 16.38
C GLY A 181 -16.34 -15.02 17.54
N ILE A 182 -16.73 -14.80 18.79
CA ILE A 182 -15.86 -14.98 19.97
C ILE A 182 -15.48 -16.45 20.14
N GLU A 183 -16.46 -17.36 20.12
CA GLU A 183 -16.20 -18.79 20.28
C GLU A 183 -15.26 -19.31 19.18
N GLY A 184 -15.44 -18.85 17.95
CA GLY A 184 -14.54 -19.19 16.85
C GLY A 184 -13.09 -18.69 17.05
N LYS A 185 -12.90 -17.53 17.69
CA LYS A 185 -11.56 -17.04 18.07
C LYS A 185 -10.94 -17.92 19.17
N ILE A 186 -11.73 -18.29 20.18
CA ILE A 186 -11.31 -19.21 21.26
C ILE A 186 -10.91 -20.57 20.68
N LEU A 187 -11.73 -21.11 19.78
CA LEU A 187 -11.45 -22.38 19.11
C LEU A 187 -10.18 -22.29 18.22
N SER A 188 -9.98 -21.16 17.52
CA SER A 188 -8.75 -20.92 16.72
C SER A 188 -7.51 -20.87 17.61
N SER A 189 -7.56 -20.19 18.75
CA SER A 189 -6.49 -20.13 19.73
C SER A 189 -6.20 -21.51 20.34
N LYS A 190 -7.23 -22.27 20.71
CA LYS A 190 -7.10 -23.65 21.18
C LYS A 190 -6.43 -24.52 20.13
N TYR A 191 -6.91 -24.47 18.89
CA TYR A 191 -6.33 -25.21 17.77
C TYR A 191 -4.85 -24.91 17.58
N SER A 192 -4.48 -23.61 17.58
CA SER A 192 -3.07 -23.18 17.46
C SER A 192 -2.18 -23.81 18.52
N ARG A 193 -2.63 -23.75 19.78
CA ARG A 193 -1.88 -24.30 20.92
C ARG A 193 -1.72 -25.81 20.81
N GLU A 194 -2.79 -26.54 20.49
CA GLU A 194 -2.79 -28.00 20.41
C GLU A 194 -1.93 -28.51 19.25
N ASN A 195 -1.91 -27.77 18.11
CA ASN A 195 -1.14 -28.12 16.93
C ASN A 195 0.23 -27.41 16.87
N LYS A 196 0.63 -26.67 17.90
CA LYS A 196 1.91 -25.95 18.00
C LYS A 196 2.13 -24.97 16.86
N ILE A 197 1.07 -24.34 16.34
CA ILE A 197 1.13 -23.29 15.34
C ILE A 197 1.33 -21.96 16.07
N PRO A 198 2.33 -21.14 15.70
CA PRO A 198 2.51 -19.80 16.26
C PRO A 198 1.23 -18.97 16.12
N PHE A 199 0.82 -18.25 17.17
CA PHE A 199 -0.33 -17.36 17.08
C PHE A 199 -0.15 -16.08 17.91
N LEU A 200 -0.86 -15.04 17.49
CA LEU A 200 -0.88 -13.72 18.10
C LEU A 200 -2.32 -13.21 18.17
#